data_4f8ec6b997f9cf8f2f673871ab3907ed
#
_entry.id   4f8ec6b997f9cf8f2f673871ab3907ed
#
_cell.length_a   1.000
_cell.length_b   1.000
_cell.length_c   1.000
_cell.angle_alpha   90.00
_cell.angle_beta   90.00
_cell.angle_gamma   90.00
#
_symmetry.space_group_name_H-M   'P 1'
#
loop_
_entity.id
_entity.type
_entity.pdbx_description
1 polymer ?
#
loop_
_entity_poly.entity_id
_entity_poly.type
_entity_poly.pdbx_seq_one_letter_code
_entity_poly.pdbx_strand_id
1 'polypeptide(L)'
;MATKSKLEYIWLDGFEPTQSLRSKTMIRSDFKGSLDECPMWSFDGSSTLQAEGGDSDCLLKPVFICQDPDRINGYLVMCEVLNADGSPHATNGRATIEEDDDDFWFGYEQEYFLWDPETNLPLGFPRDQTPQGQFYCSVGGKNTFGRDVIEAHLDMCLDAGLNVEGINAEVAVGQWEYQIFAKGAKEAGDQIWVSRYLAERNAEKYGLAIEWHPKPLGPTDWNGSGMHVNFSDGRMRDEGGEKLMSQICEAFGKNIKKHIDVYGAHNEQRLTGLHETQSIHEFSYGVTDRGASIRIPIGTIEDGWKGRLEDRRPSSNGDPYKIGAVVISTTKSSY
;
A
#
# COMPACT_ATOMS: atom_id res chain seq x y z
N MET A 1 -0.60 39.72 10.22
CA MET A 1 -1.41 39.11 9.14
C MET A 1 -1.71 37.69 9.56
N ALA A 2 -2.92 37.17 9.33
CA ALA A 2 -3.26 35.79 9.59
C ALA A 2 -2.37 34.85 8.75
N THR A 3 -1.83 33.83 9.37
CA THR A 3 -1.06 32.79 8.64
C THR A 3 -2.01 31.95 7.79
N LYS A 4 -1.69 31.78 6.51
CA LYS A 4 -2.47 30.92 5.60
C LYS A 4 -1.82 29.57 5.47
N SER A 5 -2.61 28.51 5.65
CA SER A 5 -2.19 27.11 5.45
C SER A 5 -2.94 26.50 4.28
N LYS A 6 -2.27 25.57 3.61
CA LYS A 6 -2.80 24.76 2.51
C LYS A 6 -3.08 23.38 3.05
N LEU A 7 -4.34 22.93 3.01
CA LEU A 7 -4.75 21.60 3.41
C LEU A 7 -5.09 20.83 2.14
N GLU A 8 -4.27 19.87 1.76
CA GLU A 8 -4.52 18.99 0.62
C GLU A 8 -5.33 17.80 1.06
N TYR A 9 -6.61 17.81 0.74
CA TYR A 9 -7.52 16.70 1.01
C TYR A 9 -7.32 15.63 -0.03
N ILE A 10 -7.00 14.42 0.40
CA ILE A 10 -6.68 13.26 -0.43
C ILE A 10 -7.74 12.20 -0.18
N TRP A 11 -8.29 11.60 -1.24
CA TRP A 11 -9.27 10.52 -1.13
C TRP A 11 -9.15 9.55 -2.30
N LEU A 12 -9.88 8.44 -2.21
CA LEU A 12 -9.96 7.43 -3.26
C LEU A 12 -11.28 7.56 -4.01
N ASP A 13 -11.23 7.46 -5.33
CA ASP A 13 -12.41 7.52 -6.20
C ASP A 13 -13.19 6.19 -6.22
N GLY A 14 -14.19 6.11 -7.11
CA GLY A 14 -15.00 4.91 -7.31
C GLY A 14 -14.68 4.14 -8.60
N PHE A 15 -13.55 4.42 -9.23
CA PHE A 15 -13.18 3.71 -10.46
C PHE A 15 -12.82 2.24 -10.18
N GLU A 16 -13.23 1.39 -11.10
CA GLU A 16 -13.00 -0.05 -11.08
C GLU A 16 -12.03 -0.44 -12.22
N PRO A 17 -11.22 -1.48 -12.09
CA PRO A 17 -11.10 -2.38 -10.93
C PRO A 17 -10.18 -1.87 -9.82
N THR A 18 -9.54 -0.72 -10.00
CA THR A 18 -8.61 -0.11 -9.06
C THR A 18 -8.95 1.34 -8.84
N GLN A 19 -9.11 1.74 -7.59
CA GLN A 19 -9.35 3.12 -7.20
C GLN A 19 -8.12 3.99 -7.46
N SER A 20 -8.34 5.23 -7.88
CA SER A 20 -7.28 6.23 -8.05
C SER A 20 -7.33 7.28 -6.94
N LEU A 21 -6.16 7.81 -6.60
CA LEU A 21 -6.03 8.94 -5.70
C LEU A 21 -6.60 10.21 -6.34
N ARG A 22 -7.34 10.97 -5.55
CA ARG A 22 -7.87 12.30 -5.88
C ARG A 22 -7.42 13.28 -4.81
N SER A 23 -7.26 14.54 -5.21
CA SER A 23 -6.97 15.58 -4.22
C SER A 23 -7.53 16.94 -4.59
N LYS A 24 -7.71 17.78 -3.58
CA LYS A 24 -8.01 19.22 -3.72
C LYS A 24 -7.53 20.01 -2.51
N THR A 25 -7.10 21.24 -2.74
CA THR A 25 -6.52 22.09 -1.70
C THR A 25 -7.55 23.05 -1.10
N MET A 26 -7.67 23.04 0.23
CA MET A 26 -8.36 24.06 1.01
C MET A 26 -7.38 25.06 1.61
N ILE A 27 -7.76 26.34 1.66
CA ILE A 27 -6.97 27.37 2.34
C ILE A 27 -7.62 27.70 3.70
N ARG A 28 -6.84 27.56 4.77
CA ARG A 28 -7.27 27.89 6.14
C ARG A 28 -6.44 29.00 6.74
N SER A 29 -7.07 29.91 7.50
CA SER A 29 -6.37 30.94 8.26
C SER A 29 -6.14 30.42 9.67
N ASP A 30 -4.95 30.72 10.20
CA ASP A 30 -4.56 30.46 11.58
C ASP A 30 -4.71 28.98 12.00
N PHE A 31 -4.54 28.05 11.04
CA PHE A 31 -4.56 26.62 11.25
C PHE A 31 -3.34 26.18 12.08
N LYS A 32 -3.53 25.34 13.10
CA LYS A 32 -2.50 24.93 14.05
C LYS A 32 -1.87 23.57 13.74
N GLY A 33 -2.40 22.86 12.74
CA GLY A 33 -1.85 21.60 12.27
C GLY A 33 -2.44 20.34 12.93
N SER A 34 -3.61 20.45 13.57
CA SER A 34 -4.27 19.28 14.16
C SER A 34 -5.39 18.73 13.29
N LEU A 35 -5.61 17.41 13.35
CA LEU A 35 -6.67 16.72 12.62
C LEU A 35 -8.06 17.26 12.99
N ASP A 36 -8.30 17.56 14.27
CA ASP A 36 -9.58 18.05 14.80
C ASP A 36 -9.96 19.43 14.24
N GLU A 37 -8.99 20.19 13.72
CA GLU A 37 -9.24 21.48 13.08
C GLU A 37 -9.54 21.36 11.58
N CYS A 38 -9.39 20.16 10.99
CA CYS A 38 -9.71 19.90 9.60
C CYS A 38 -11.24 19.75 9.43
N PRO A 39 -11.92 20.68 8.73
CA PRO A 39 -13.35 20.55 8.54
C PRO A 39 -13.68 19.43 7.56
N MET A 40 -14.86 18.83 7.70
CA MET A 40 -15.44 18.05 6.63
C MET A 40 -15.63 18.92 5.39
N TRP A 41 -15.46 18.31 4.21
CA TRP A 41 -15.63 19.00 2.94
C TRP A 41 -16.45 18.14 1.98
N SER A 42 -17.15 18.76 1.04
CA SER A 42 -17.90 18.05 -0.01
C SER A 42 -17.15 18.07 -1.33
N PHE A 43 -17.49 17.12 -2.19
CA PHE A 43 -16.99 17.05 -3.56
C PHE A 43 -18.07 16.47 -4.48
N ASP A 44 -17.89 16.66 -5.80
CA ASP A 44 -18.77 16.09 -6.81
C ASP A 44 -18.45 14.62 -7.03
N GLY A 45 -19.19 13.74 -6.39
CA GLY A 45 -19.07 12.29 -6.51
C GLY A 45 -19.39 11.77 -7.92
N SER A 46 -20.16 12.50 -8.72
CA SER A 46 -20.46 12.08 -10.10
C SER A 46 -19.25 12.10 -11.00
N SER A 47 -18.30 13.00 -10.74
CA SER A 47 -17.02 13.10 -11.46
C SER A 47 -16.00 12.02 -11.05
N THR A 48 -16.28 11.28 -10.00
CA THR A 48 -15.40 10.23 -9.45
C THR A 48 -16.06 8.85 -9.39
N LEU A 49 -17.18 8.64 -10.08
CA LEU A 49 -18.00 7.42 -10.07
C LEU A 49 -18.46 6.99 -8.67
N GLN A 50 -18.79 7.97 -7.82
CA GLN A 50 -19.24 7.73 -6.43
C GLN A 50 -20.67 8.24 -6.18
N ALA A 51 -21.29 8.94 -7.14
CA ALA A 51 -22.68 9.41 -7.03
C ALA A 51 -23.32 9.58 -8.41
N GLU A 52 -24.64 9.69 -8.41
CA GLU A 52 -25.42 10.04 -9.60
C GLU A 52 -25.47 11.56 -9.78
N GLY A 53 -25.53 12.04 -11.05
CA GLY A 53 -25.48 13.47 -11.34
C GLY A 53 -26.63 14.31 -10.74
N GLY A 54 -27.75 13.69 -10.36
CA GLY A 54 -28.89 14.36 -9.74
C GLY A 54 -28.79 14.49 -8.20
N ASP A 55 -27.87 13.73 -7.57
CA ASP A 55 -27.57 13.77 -6.13
C ASP A 55 -26.08 13.46 -5.97
N SER A 56 -25.25 14.46 -6.31
CA SER A 56 -23.82 14.25 -6.57
C SER A 56 -22.89 14.49 -5.39
N ASP A 57 -23.40 15.05 -4.29
CA ASP A 57 -22.56 15.43 -3.16
C ASP A 57 -22.11 14.21 -2.34
N CYS A 58 -20.78 14.00 -2.30
CA CYS A 58 -20.13 13.14 -1.33
C CYS A 58 -19.32 13.96 -0.33
N LEU A 59 -19.05 13.39 0.85
CA LEU A 59 -18.32 14.07 1.91
C LEU A 59 -16.93 13.48 2.08
N LEU A 60 -15.96 14.34 2.35
CA LEU A 60 -14.60 14.00 2.76
C LEU A 60 -14.47 14.20 4.26
N LYS A 61 -14.29 13.12 5.00
CA LYS A 61 -14.03 13.14 6.44
C LYS A 61 -12.54 12.95 6.69
N PRO A 62 -11.84 13.97 7.23
CA PRO A 62 -10.43 13.84 7.61
C PRO A 62 -10.21 12.71 8.61
N VAL A 63 -9.19 11.86 8.37
CA VAL A 63 -8.86 10.71 9.22
C VAL A 63 -7.39 10.63 9.60
N PHE A 64 -6.53 11.28 8.82
CA PHE A 64 -5.09 11.35 9.08
C PHE A 64 -4.55 12.70 8.56
N ILE A 65 -3.54 13.26 9.22
CA ILE A 65 -2.86 14.49 8.83
C ILE A 65 -1.36 14.39 9.04
N CYS A 66 -0.61 14.92 8.09
CA CYS A 66 0.84 15.09 8.22
C CYS A 66 1.30 16.39 7.53
N GLN A 67 2.58 16.74 7.71
CA GLN A 67 3.19 17.87 6.99
C GLN A 67 3.23 17.55 5.48
N ASP A 68 3.04 18.58 4.67
CA ASP A 68 3.30 18.50 3.23
C ASP A 68 4.78 18.90 3.00
N PRO A 69 5.65 17.98 2.61
CA PRO A 69 7.07 18.24 2.46
C PRO A 69 7.38 19.20 1.30
N ASP A 70 6.46 19.35 0.36
CA ASP A 70 6.66 20.17 -0.84
C ASP A 70 6.19 21.62 -0.70
N ARG A 71 5.30 21.88 0.25
CA ARG A 71 4.65 23.21 0.31
C ARG A 71 4.76 23.86 1.68
N ILE A 72 5.31 25.06 1.71
CA ILE A 72 5.39 25.89 2.93
C ILE A 72 3.98 26.07 3.50
N ASN A 73 3.80 25.82 4.79
CA ASN A 73 2.51 25.83 5.50
C ASN A 73 1.49 24.89 4.84
N GLY A 74 1.97 23.77 4.31
CA GLY A 74 1.16 22.72 3.70
C GLY A 74 0.94 21.55 4.64
N TYR A 75 -0.21 20.93 4.52
CA TYR A 75 -0.59 19.69 5.21
C TYR A 75 -1.28 18.75 4.24
N LEU A 76 -0.96 17.47 4.33
CA LEU A 76 -1.67 16.40 3.64
C LEU A 76 -2.73 15.84 4.59
N VAL A 77 -3.96 15.76 4.12
CA VAL A 77 -5.13 15.35 4.91
C VAL A 77 -5.78 14.16 4.21
N MET A 78 -5.50 12.95 4.68
CA MET A 78 -6.18 11.76 4.16
C MET A 78 -7.61 11.74 4.65
N CYS A 79 -8.54 11.40 3.74
CA CYS A 79 -9.97 11.42 4.00
C CYS A 79 -10.63 10.10 3.63
N GLU A 80 -11.58 9.67 4.44
CA GLU A 80 -12.56 8.67 4.03
C GLU A 80 -13.76 9.32 3.34
N VAL A 81 -14.37 8.61 2.40
CA VAL A 81 -15.54 9.08 1.66
C VAL A 81 -16.82 8.63 2.35
N LEU A 82 -17.74 9.59 2.55
CA LEU A 82 -19.06 9.34 3.10
C LEU A 82 -20.13 9.78 2.09
N ASN A 83 -21.31 9.18 2.20
CA ASN A 83 -22.53 9.65 1.55
C ASN A 83 -22.96 11.02 2.13
N ALA A 84 -23.86 11.71 1.47
CA ALA A 84 -24.40 13.00 1.93
C ALA A 84 -25.06 12.93 3.32
N ASP A 85 -25.59 11.77 3.71
CA ASP A 85 -26.18 11.53 5.03
C ASP A 85 -25.16 11.23 6.13
N GLY A 86 -23.87 11.17 5.78
CA GLY A 86 -22.76 10.87 6.70
C GLY A 86 -22.48 9.38 6.91
N SER A 87 -23.20 8.48 6.28
CA SER A 87 -22.87 7.04 6.29
C SER A 87 -21.66 6.75 5.42
N PRO A 88 -20.87 5.69 5.72
CA PRO A 88 -19.73 5.30 4.88
C PRO A 88 -20.18 5.03 3.44
N HIS A 89 -19.47 5.61 2.47
CA HIS A 89 -19.71 5.31 1.07
C HIS A 89 -19.30 3.87 0.72
N ALA A 90 -19.97 3.23 -0.25
CA ALA A 90 -19.68 1.86 -0.65
C ALA A 90 -18.22 1.63 -1.11
N THR A 91 -17.55 2.67 -1.62
CA THR A 91 -16.14 2.63 -2.03
C THR A 91 -15.15 2.89 -0.89
N ASN A 92 -15.63 3.17 0.33
CA ASN A 92 -14.80 3.48 1.49
C ASN A 92 -14.15 2.21 2.06
N GLY A 93 -12.94 1.88 1.58
CA GLY A 93 -12.16 0.73 2.06
C GLY A 93 -11.83 0.81 3.55
N ARG A 94 -11.58 2.01 4.09
CA ARG A 94 -11.24 2.22 5.51
C ARG A 94 -12.36 1.78 6.45
N ALA A 95 -13.61 1.96 6.03
CA ALA A 95 -14.78 1.54 6.80
C ALA A 95 -14.95 0.01 6.89
N THR A 96 -14.23 -0.78 6.08
CA THR A 96 -14.23 -2.25 6.20
C THR A 96 -13.48 -2.75 7.43
N ILE A 97 -12.70 -1.89 8.06
CA ILE A 97 -12.00 -2.20 9.32
C ILE A 97 -12.97 -1.88 10.46
N GLU A 98 -13.81 -2.87 10.82
CA GLU A 98 -14.83 -2.71 11.87
C GLU A 98 -14.19 -2.61 13.26
N GLU A 99 -13.18 -3.46 13.54
CA GLU A 99 -12.43 -3.48 14.78
C GLU A 99 -10.95 -3.22 14.47
N ASP A 100 -10.53 -1.98 14.57
CA ASP A 100 -9.11 -1.64 14.56
C ASP A 100 -8.50 -1.91 15.94
N ASP A 101 -7.25 -2.37 15.92
CA ASP A 101 -6.60 -2.85 17.13
C ASP A 101 -5.10 -2.54 17.03
N ASP A 102 -4.61 -1.62 17.87
CA ASP A 102 -3.20 -1.24 17.92
C ASP A 102 -2.27 -2.40 18.32
N ASP A 103 -2.84 -3.50 18.85
CA ASP A 103 -2.10 -4.73 19.08
C ASP A 103 -1.71 -5.43 17.78
N PHE A 104 -2.43 -5.21 16.67
CA PHE A 104 -1.99 -5.66 15.37
C PHE A 104 -0.95 -4.72 14.79
N TRP A 105 0.23 -5.26 14.48
CA TRP A 105 1.32 -4.55 13.81
C TRP A 105 1.38 -4.97 12.35
N PHE A 106 1.51 -3.98 11.48
CA PHE A 106 1.61 -4.18 10.03
C PHE A 106 2.91 -3.62 9.49
N GLY A 107 3.58 -4.39 8.63
CA GLY A 107 4.69 -3.94 7.80
C GLY A 107 4.35 -4.22 6.34
N TYR A 108 4.04 -3.18 5.58
CA TYR A 108 3.77 -3.30 4.15
C TYR A 108 5.06 -3.11 3.36
N GLU A 109 5.35 -4.04 2.44
CA GLU A 109 6.43 -3.97 1.46
C GLU A 109 5.81 -3.59 0.12
N GLN A 110 5.82 -2.30 -0.21
CA GLN A 110 5.16 -1.78 -1.40
C GLN A 110 6.12 -1.77 -2.58
N GLU A 111 5.93 -2.68 -3.52
CA GLU A 111 6.62 -2.69 -4.80
C GLU A 111 5.87 -1.86 -5.85
N TYR A 112 6.60 -1.31 -6.81
CA TYR A 112 6.08 -0.54 -7.95
C TYR A 112 7.14 -0.35 -9.02
N PHE A 113 6.71 0.07 -10.23
CA PHE A 113 7.64 0.47 -11.27
C PHE A 113 7.64 1.98 -11.46
N LEU A 114 8.82 2.55 -11.67
CA LEU A 114 8.94 3.86 -12.29
C LEU A 114 8.65 3.69 -13.78
N TRP A 115 7.67 4.43 -14.27
CA TRP A 115 7.18 4.32 -15.65
C TRP A 115 7.53 5.56 -16.44
N ASP A 116 8.07 5.37 -17.62
CA ASP A 116 8.36 6.44 -18.57
C ASP A 116 7.15 6.61 -19.52
N PRO A 117 6.38 7.71 -19.40
CA PRO A 117 5.22 7.95 -20.26
C PRO A 117 5.54 8.12 -21.76
N GLU A 118 6.77 8.52 -22.09
CA GLU A 118 7.18 8.73 -23.49
C GLU A 118 7.38 7.39 -24.20
N THR A 119 8.00 6.43 -23.55
CA THR A 119 8.25 5.10 -24.11
C THR A 119 7.12 4.11 -23.81
N ASN A 120 6.27 4.42 -22.82
CA ASN A 120 5.27 3.53 -22.24
C ASN A 120 5.87 2.22 -21.75
N LEU A 121 7.02 2.29 -21.08
CA LEU A 121 7.78 1.18 -20.50
C LEU A 121 8.36 1.57 -19.14
N PRO A 122 8.77 0.61 -18.31
CA PRO A 122 9.52 0.93 -17.10
C PRO A 122 10.81 1.71 -17.41
N LEU A 123 11.18 2.61 -16.51
CA LEU A 123 12.39 3.39 -16.64
C LEU A 123 13.61 2.48 -16.79
N GLY A 124 14.39 2.69 -17.84
CA GLY A 124 15.55 1.86 -18.16
C GLY A 124 15.30 0.78 -19.21
N PHE A 125 14.05 0.61 -19.70
CA PHE A 125 13.72 -0.20 -20.87
C PHE A 125 13.84 0.59 -22.19
N PRO A 126 13.94 -0.08 -23.38
CA PRO A 126 14.13 -1.52 -23.55
C PRO A 126 15.57 -1.96 -23.26
N ARG A 127 15.73 -3.21 -22.81
CA ARG A 127 17.03 -3.80 -22.57
C ARG A 127 17.11 -5.21 -23.12
N ASP A 128 18.26 -5.50 -23.74
CA ASP A 128 18.63 -6.84 -24.21
C ASP A 128 19.28 -7.62 -23.05
N GLN A 129 18.51 -7.96 -22.05
CA GLN A 129 18.98 -8.62 -20.83
C GLN A 129 18.03 -9.73 -20.41
N THR A 130 18.62 -10.80 -19.87
CA THR A 130 17.85 -11.84 -19.20
C THR A 130 17.17 -11.26 -17.96
N PRO A 131 15.87 -11.43 -17.78
CA PRO A 131 15.17 -11.05 -16.56
C PRO A 131 15.81 -11.70 -15.33
N GLN A 132 15.73 -11.01 -14.18
CA GLN A 132 16.17 -11.48 -12.87
C GLN A 132 17.67 -11.26 -12.53
N GLY A 133 17.90 -11.10 -11.25
CA GLY A 133 19.15 -11.26 -10.54
C GLY A 133 20.06 -10.04 -10.50
N GLN A 134 20.28 -9.34 -11.58
CA GLN A 134 21.26 -8.26 -11.64
C GLN A 134 20.75 -6.89 -11.17
N PHE A 135 19.44 -6.73 -11.00
CA PHE A 135 18.83 -5.45 -10.63
C PHE A 135 18.48 -5.39 -9.15
N TYR A 136 18.23 -6.52 -8.52
CA TYR A 136 17.89 -6.60 -7.09
C TYR A 136 18.98 -6.00 -6.21
N CYS A 137 18.63 -4.99 -5.41
CA CYS A 137 19.57 -4.24 -4.55
C CYS A 137 20.80 -3.71 -5.30
N SER A 138 20.66 -3.43 -6.61
CA SER A 138 21.78 -3.08 -7.47
C SER A 138 22.36 -1.71 -7.17
N VAL A 139 23.61 -1.52 -7.55
CA VAL A 139 24.34 -0.26 -7.44
C VAL A 139 24.98 0.10 -8.78
N GLY A 140 24.98 1.38 -9.09
CA GLY A 140 25.61 1.94 -10.29
C GLY A 140 24.68 2.03 -11.49
N GLY A 141 24.95 3.01 -12.36
CA GLY A 141 24.07 3.44 -13.45
C GLY A 141 23.84 2.44 -14.59
N LYS A 142 24.46 1.25 -14.54
CA LYS A 142 24.16 0.19 -15.50
C LYS A 142 22.90 -0.61 -15.14
N ASN A 143 22.62 -0.76 -13.85
CA ASN A 143 21.60 -1.66 -13.35
C ASN A 143 20.54 -0.93 -12.49
N THR A 144 20.84 0.27 -11.99
CA THR A 144 19.96 1.03 -11.11
C THR A 144 19.40 2.24 -11.85
N PHE A 145 18.08 2.32 -11.95
CA PHE A 145 17.37 3.40 -12.64
C PHE A 145 16.42 4.11 -11.70
N GLY A 146 16.44 5.44 -11.69
CA GLY A 146 15.53 6.28 -10.93
C GLY A 146 15.87 6.42 -9.45
N ARG A 147 17.11 6.16 -9.02
CA ARG A 147 17.52 6.32 -7.62
C ARG A 147 17.20 7.71 -7.07
N ASP A 148 17.47 8.76 -7.83
CA ASP A 148 17.19 10.15 -7.39
C ASP A 148 15.69 10.36 -7.10
N VAL A 149 14.82 9.72 -7.87
CA VAL A 149 13.36 9.76 -7.68
C VAL A 149 12.97 9.06 -6.38
N ILE A 150 13.57 7.90 -6.13
CA ILE A 150 13.24 7.08 -4.96
C ILE A 150 13.78 7.70 -3.67
N GLU A 151 15.00 8.22 -3.69
CA GLU A 151 15.59 8.89 -2.52
C GLU A 151 14.83 10.19 -2.20
N ALA A 152 14.41 10.95 -3.23
CA ALA A 152 13.53 12.10 -3.02
C ALA A 152 12.17 11.72 -2.43
N HIS A 153 11.57 10.60 -2.86
CA HIS A 153 10.33 10.08 -2.28
C HIS A 153 10.54 9.66 -0.82
N LEU A 154 11.64 8.97 -0.51
CA LEU A 154 12.01 8.61 0.87
C LEU A 154 12.10 9.86 1.75
N ASP A 155 12.86 10.87 1.32
CA ASP A 155 13.00 12.13 2.06
C ASP A 155 11.64 12.80 2.30
N MET A 156 10.78 12.83 1.27
CA MET A 156 9.41 13.36 1.42
C MET A 156 8.59 12.59 2.45
N CYS A 157 8.66 11.27 2.46
CA CYS A 157 7.95 10.44 3.44
C CYS A 157 8.48 10.69 4.86
N LEU A 158 9.78 10.80 5.04
CA LEU A 158 10.40 11.09 6.34
C LEU A 158 10.05 12.51 6.84
N ASP A 159 10.09 13.51 5.95
CA ASP A 159 9.70 14.89 6.28
C ASP A 159 8.20 15.01 6.60
N ALA A 160 7.37 14.18 5.97
CA ALA A 160 5.94 14.05 6.32
C ALA A 160 5.70 13.33 7.65
N GLY A 161 6.72 12.67 8.22
CA GLY A 161 6.63 11.90 9.47
C GLY A 161 6.02 10.52 9.30
N LEU A 162 6.06 9.94 8.08
CA LEU A 162 5.63 8.56 7.85
C LEU A 162 6.70 7.57 8.36
N ASN A 163 6.26 6.43 8.86
CA ASN A 163 7.14 5.37 9.39
C ASN A 163 7.71 4.50 8.26
N VAL A 164 8.54 5.07 7.41
CA VAL A 164 9.26 4.33 6.38
C VAL A 164 10.44 3.58 7.03
N GLU A 165 10.51 2.27 6.82
CA GLU A 165 11.54 1.39 7.38
C GLU A 165 12.72 1.18 6.41
N GLY A 166 12.50 1.31 5.09
CA GLY A 166 13.54 1.15 4.10
C GLY A 166 13.07 1.27 2.67
N ILE A 167 14.06 1.24 1.77
CA ILE A 167 13.89 1.20 0.31
C ILE A 167 14.89 0.24 -0.30
N ASN A 168 14.56 -0.39 -1.41
CA ASN A 168 15.49 -1.15 -2.24
C ASN A 168 15.04 -1.19 -3.71
N ALA A 169 16.02 -1.34 -4.59
CA ALA A 169 15.76 -1.70 -5.98
C ALA A 169 15.30 -3.17 -6.04
N GLU A 170 14.29 -3.43 -6.84
CA GLU A 170 13.67 -4.74 -6.97
C GLU A 170 14.23 -5.52 -8.19
N VAL A 171 13.66 -6.72 -8.41
CA VAL A 171 14.21 -7.72 -9.33
C VAL A 171 14.13 -7.29 -10.79
N ALA A 172 13.11 -6.51 -11.17
CA ALA A 172 12.95 -6.01 -12.53
C ALA A 172 13.58 -4.62 -12.72
N VAL A 173 13.92 -4.29 -13.96
CA VAL A 173 14.44 -2.96 -14.32
C VAL A 173 13.41 -1.88 -14.02
N GLY A 174 13.83 -0.83 -13.30
CA GLY A 174 12.95 0.27 -12.93
C GLY A 174 11.94 -0.06 -11.83
N GLN A 175 12.03 -1.26 -11.25
CA GLN A 175 11.20 -1.69 -10.12
C GLN A 175 11.88 -1.33 -8.81
N TRP A 176 11.09 -0.82 -7.87
CA TRP A 176 11.52 -0.41 -6.54
C TRP A 176 10.51 -0.85 -5.48
N GLU A 177 10.98 -0.88 -4.24
CA GLU A 177 10.19 -1.18 -3.05
C GLU A 177 10.49 -0.17 -1.97
N TYR A 178 9.46 0.17 -1.18
CA TYR A 178 9.62 0.81 0.12
C TYR A 178 8.78 0.07 1.17
N GLN A 179 9.18 0.17 2.44
CA GLN A 179 8.48 -0.49 3.54
C GLN A 179 7.92 0.55 4.50
N ILE A 180 6.66 0.34 4.95
CA ILE A 180 6.01 1.14 5.98
C ILE A 180 5.56 0.23 7.11
N PHE A 181 5.87 0.65 8.35
CA PHE A 181 5.40 0.02 9.56
C PHE A 181 4.35 0.88 10.26
N ALA A 182 3.28 0.26 10.76
CA ALA A 182 2.31 0.91 11.61
C ALA A 182 1.64 -0.07 12.59
N LYS A 183 1.03 0.49 13.64
CA LYS A 183 0.19 -0.23 14.60
C LYS A 183 -1.27 0.09 14.30
N GLY A 184 -2.08 -0.96 14.13
CA GLY A 184 -3.44 -0.82 13.63
C GLY A 184 -3.53 -0.76 12.11
N ALA A 185 -4.60 -1.34 11.55
CA ALA A 185 -4.80 -1.41 10.11
C ALA A 185 -5.21 -0.06 9.49
N LYS A 186 -5.90 0.79 10.26
CA LYS A 186 -6.29 2.12 9.76
C LYS A 186 -5.08 3.01 9.57
N GLU A 187 -4.19 3.08 10.57
CA GLU A 187 -2.97 3.87 10.45
C GLU A 187 -2.06 3.34 9.36
N ALA A 188 -1.89 2.03 9.25
CA ALA A 188 -1.11 1.42 8.19
C ALA A 188 -1.66 1.78 6.79
N GLY A 189 -2.97 1.70 6.60
CA GLY A 189 -3.63 2.10 5.37
C GLY A 189 -3.50 3.59 5.07
N ASP A 190 -3.70 4.45 6.08
CA ASP A 190 -3.54 5.90 5.96
C ASP A 190 -2.13 6.26 5.48
N GLN A 191 -1.10 5.68 6.09
CA GLN A 191 0.30 5.94 5.73
C GLN A 191 0.66 5.41 4.33
N ILE A 192 0.19 4.21 3.94
CA ILE A 192 0.40 3.68 2.59
C ILE A 192 -0.25 4.58 1.54
N TRP A 193 -1.48 5.03 1.74
CA TRP A 193 -2.13 5.91 0.77
C TRP A 193 -1.47 7.29 0.65
N VAL A 194 -1.02 7.87 1.77
CA VAL A 194 -0.26 9.12 1.75
C VAL A 194 1.10 8.93 1.09
N SER A 195 1.81 7.83 1.35
CA SER A 195 3.09 7.56 0.68
C SER A 195 2.93 7.33 -0.82
N ARG A 196 1.85 6.63 -1.27
CA ARG A 196 1.53 6.52 -2.70
C ARG A 196 1.24 7.89 -3.32
N TYR A 197 0.49 8.76 -2.63
CA TYR A 197 0.26 10.14 -3.08
C TYR A 197 1.59 10.90 -3.25
N LEU A 198 2.49 10.80 -2.29
CA LEU A 198 3.81 11.43 -2.37
C LEU A 198 4.65 10.84 -3.51
N ALA A 199 4.59 9.52 -3.75
CA ALA A 199 5.29 8.87 -4.86
C ALA A 199 4.81 9.42 -6.22
N GLU A 200 3.49 9.50 -6.43
CA GLU A 200 2.89 10.07 -7.66
C GLU A 200 3.30 11.53 -7.86
N ARG A 201 3.15 12.36 -6.82
CA ARG A 201 3.51 13.78 -6.88
C ARG A 201 5.01 14.00 -7.10
N ASN A 202 5.84 13.13 -6.54
CA ASN A 202 7.27 13.18 -6.76
C ASN A 202 7.63 12.76 -8.20
N ALA A 203 7.06 11.69 -8.72
CA ALA A 203 7.28 11.23 -10.09
C ALA A 203 6.94 12.29 -11.14
N GLU A 204 5.84 13.07 -10.94
CA GLU A 204 5.48 14.21 -11.79
C GLU A 204 6.64 15.20 -12.00
N LYS A 205 7.46 15.46 -10.97
CA LYS A 205 8.58 16.40 -11.04
C LYS A 205 9.71 15.93 -11.97
N TYR A 206 9.79 14.62 -12.15
CA TYR A 206 10.80 13.97 -13.00
C TYR A 206 10.25 13.59 -14.38
N GLY A 207 8.98 13.93 -14.68
CA GLY A 207 8.33 13.54 -15.93
C GLY A 207 8.05 12.04 -16.02
N LEU A 208 7.95 11.38 -14.88
CA LEU A 208 7.67 9.94 -14.75
C LEU A 208 6.28 9.72 -14.15
N ALA A 209 5.80 8.48 -14.26
CA ALA A 209 4.61 7.98 -13.57
C ALA A 209 4.98 6.81 -12.66
N ILE A 210 4.07 6.46 -11.77
CA ILE A 210 4.16 5.24 -10.96
C ILE A 210 3.22 4.19 -11.56
N GLU A 211 3.73 2.99 -11.79
CA GLU A 211 2.91 1.88 -12.26
C GLU A 211 2.66 0.88 -11.13
N TRP A 212 1.40 0.79 -10.72
CA TRP A 212 0.93 -0.09 -9.64
C TRP A 212 0.37 -1.43 -10.15
N HIS A 213 0.33 -1.67 -11.45
CA HIS A 213 -0.17 -2.92 -11.99
C HIS A 213 0.69 -4.11 -11.52
N PRO A 214 0.09 -5.22 -11.05
CA PRO A 214 0.85 -6.36 -10.51
C PRO A 214 1.75 -7.05 -11.53
N LYS A 215 1.50 -6.91 -12.83
CA LYS A 215 2.30 -7.51 -13.90
C LYS A 215 2.34 -6.59 -15.13
N PRO A 216 2.98 -5.42 -15.04
CA PRO A 216 2.91 -4.40 -16.11
C PRO A 216 3.60 -4.83 -17.42
N LEU A 217 4.54 -5.76 -17.34
CA LEU A 217 5.24 -6.33 -18.50
C LEU A 217 4.54 -7.57 -19.08
N GLY A 218 3.31 -7.87 -18.65
CA GLY A 218 2.52 -8.99 -19.14
C GLY A 218 3.12 -10.36 -18.82
N PRO A 219 2.76 -11.42 -19.59
CA PRO A 219 3.18 -12.80 -19.33
C PRO A 219 4.63 -13.04 -19.77
N THR A 220 5.57 -12.31 -19.21
CA THR A 220 7.00 -12.41 -19.46
C THR A 220 7.72 -12.99 -18.24
N ASP A 221 9.01 -13.28 -18.38
CA ASP A 221 9.86 -13.72 -17.28
C ASP A 221 10.27 -12.60 -16.30
N TRP A 222 9.87 -11.35 -16.55
CA TRP A 222 10.07 -10.28 -15.58
C TRP A 222 9.15 -10.43 -14.37
N ASN A 223 9.65 -10.11 -13.18
CA ASN A 223 8.86 -10.12 -11.95
C ASN A 223 7.64 -9.19 -12.06
N GLY A 224 6.58 -9.54 -11.34
CA GLY A 224 5.49 -8.63 -11.02
C GLY A 224 5.75 -7.84 -9.76
N SER A 225 4.79 -7.00 -9.38
CA SER A 225 4.82 -6.19 -8.18
C SER A 225 3.77 -6.62 -7.16
N GLY A 226 4.20 -6.81 -5.92
CA GLY A 226 3.36 -7.10 -4.76
C GLY A 226 3.27 -5.94 -3.77
N MET A 227 2.42 -6.12 -2.79
CA MET A 227 2.44 -5.40 -1.54
C MET A 227 2.40 -6.43 -0.42
N HIS A 228 3.55 -7.04 -0.11
CA HIS A 228 3.62 -8.07 0.91
C HIS A 228 3.23 -7.51 2.27
N VAL A 229 2.52 -8.30 3.05
CA VAL A 229 2.02 -7.89 4.36
C VAL A 229 2.67 -8.69 5.45
N ASN A 230 3.59 -8.06 6.16
CA ASN A 230 4.06 -8.55 7.43
C ASN A 230 3.04 -8.19 8.51
N PHE A 231 2.62 -9.15 9.31
CA PHE A 231 1.65 -8.91 10.36
C PHE A 231 1.92 -9.73 11.61
N SER A 232 1.54 -9.18 12.76
CA SER A 232 1.54 -9.88 14.04
C SER A 232 0.56 -9.25 15.00
N ASP A 233 0.03 -10.05 15.91
CA ASP A 233 -0.67 -9.58 17.11
C ASP A 233 0.14 -9.92 18.37
N GLY A 234 -0.37 -9.56 19.56
CA GLY A 234 0.32 -9.82 20.82
C GLY A 234 0.58 -11.29 21.08
N ARG A 235 -0.33 -12.19 20.68
CA ARG A 235 -0.10 -13.63 20.87
C ARG A 235 1.08 -14.13 20.03
N MET A 236 1.15 -13.68 18.79
CA MET A 236 2.26 -14.04 17.91
C MET A 236 3.60 -13.52 18.45
N ARG A 237 3.62 -12.33 19.06
CA ARG A 237 4.83 -11.71 19.60
C ARG A 237 5.23 -12.23 20.97
N ASP A 238 4.26 -12.44 21.87
CA ASP A 238 4.53 -12.71 23.28
C ASP A 238 4.48 -14.20 23.63
N GLU A 239 3.47 -14.91 23.12
CA GLU A 239 3.30 -16.35 23.36
C GLU A 239 4.05 -17.17 22.31
N GLY A 240 3.75 -16.94 21.03
CA GLY A 240 4.38 -17.63 19.91
C GLY A 240 4.08 -19.14 19.87
N GLY A 241 5.01 -19.87 19.29
CA GLY A 241 4.97 -21.33 19.18
C GLY A 241 4.54 -21.83 17.81
N GLU A 242 5.18 -22.91 17.35
CA GLU A 242 4.94 -23.51 16.04
C GLU A 242 3.47 -23.83 15.80
N LYS A 243 2.78 -24.34 16.80
CA LYS A 243 1.36 -24.68 16.71
C LYS A 243 0.49 -23.45 16.43
N LEU A 244 0.74 -22.33 17.12
CA LEU A 244 -0.01 -21.09 16.93
C LEU A 244 0.20 -20.55 15.52
N MET A 245 1.48 -20.43 15.08
CA MET A 245 1.80 -19.93 13.75
C MET A 245 1.21 -20.81 12.64
N SER A 246 1.26 -22.12 12.79
CA SER A 246 0.66 -23.07 11.85
C SER A 246 -0.87 -22.95 11.80
N GLN A 247 -1.54 -22.80 12.93
CA GLN A 247 -3.00 -22.59 12.99
C GLN A 247 -3.43 -21.33 12.25
N ILE A 248 -2.67 -20.22 12.41
CA ILE A 248 -2.93 -18.98 11.67
C ILE A 248 -2.76 -19.23 10.16
N CYS A 249 -1.63 -19.83 9.72
CA CYS A 249 -1.40 -20.16 8.31
C CYS A 249 -2.51 -21.04 7.73
N GLU A 250 -2.96 -22.05 8.46
CA GLU A 250 -4.06 -22.94 8.04
C GLU A 250 -5.39 -22.19 7.91
N ALA A 251 -5.66 -21.21 8.80
CA ALA A 251 -6.85 -20.36 8.69
C ALA A 251 -6.81 -19.52 7.42
N PHE A 252 -5.64 -18.97 7.05
CA PHE A 252 -5.45 -18.26 5.78
C PHE A 252 -5.67 -19.19 4.58
N GLY A 253 -5.19 -20.43 4.65
CA GLY A 253 -5.42 -21.45 3.64
C GLY A 253 -6.89 -21.83 3.45
N LYS A 254 -7.67 -21.91 4.53
CA LYS A 254 -9.12 -22.15 4.49
C LYS A 254 -9.92 -20.99 3.90
N ASN A 255 -9.36 -19.79 3.90
CA ASN A 255 -10.00 -18.54 3.48
C ASN A 255 -9.38 -17.96 2.19
N ILE A 256 -8.73 -18.77 1.33
CA ILE A 256 -8.05 -18.29 0.10
C ILE A 256 -8.91 -17.30 -0.67
N LYS A 257 -10.15 -17.69 -1.02
CA LYS A 257 -11.05 -16.85 -1.81
C LYS A 257 -11.31 -15.49 -1.15
N LYS A 258 -11.60 -15.48 0.15
CA LYS A 258 -11.87 -14.25 0.90
C LYS A 258 -10.69 -13.27 0.84
N HIS A 259 -9.46 -13.80 0.86
CA HIS A 259 -8.24 -13.00 0.74
C HIS A 259 -8.03 -12.50 -0.69
N ILE A 260 -8.08 -13.41 -1.67
CA ILE A 260 -7.84 -13.05 -3.08
C ILE A 260 -8.84 -12.00 -3.58
N ASP A 261 -10.09 -12.06 -3.16
CA ASP A 261 -11.15 -11.11 -3.54
C ASP A 261 -10.80 -9.63 -3.18
N VAL A 262 -9.90 -9.41 -2.21
CA VAL A 262 -9.49 -8.06 -1.76
C VAL A 262 -7.99 -7.77 -1.96
N TYR A 263 -7.22 -8.72 -2.49
CA TYR A 263 -5.76 -8.59 -2.62
C TYR A 263 -5.32 -7.86 -3.89
N GLY A 264 -6.21 -7.15 -4.53
CA GLY A 264 -5.93 -6.29 -5.68
C GLY A 264 -6.35 -6.89 -7.03
N ALA A 265 -6.48 -6.02 -8.00
CA ALA A 265 -6.92 -6.37 -9.34
C ALA A 265 -5.80 -7.02 -10.17
N HIS A 266 -6.17 -7.90 -11.09
CA HIS A 266 -5.25 -8.58 -12.02
C HIS A 266 -4.15 -9.40 -11.35
N ASN A 267 -4.34 -9.78 -10.11
CA ASN A 267 -3.35 -10.52 -9.31
C ASN A 267 -3.12 -11.95 -9.82
N GLU A 268 -4.05 -12.52 -10.60
CA GLU A 268 -3.89 -13.77 -11.33
C GLU A 268 -2.74 -13.74 -12.35
N GLN A 269 -2.39 -12.55 -12.85
CA GLN A 269 -1.26 -12.38 -13.76
C GLN A 269 0.09 -12.45 -13.06
N ARG A 270 0.13 -12.17 -11.74
CA ARG A 270 1.32 -12.22 -10.90
C ARG A 270 1.45 -13.55 -10.16
N LEU A 271 0.36 -14.05 -9.55
CA LEU A 271 0.36 -15.29 -8.75
C LEU A 271 0.23 -16.53 -9.65
N THR A 272 1.31 -16.91 -10.28
CA THR A 272 1.38 -17.96 -11.30
C THR A 272 2.06 -19.25 -10.84
N GLY A 273 2.66 -19.29 -9.66
CA GLY A 273 3.55 -20.36 -9.22
C GLY A 273 4.99 -20.22 -9.72
N LEU A 274 5.31 -19.11 -10.41
CA LEU A 274 6.63 -18.75 -10.90
C LEU A 274 7.07 -17.41 -10.26
N HIS A 275 8.35 -17.04 -10.42
CA HIS A 275 8.88 -15.75 -9.99
C HIS A 275 8.61 -15.45 -8.50
N GLU A 276 8.92 -16.43 -7.64
CA GLU A 276 8.77 -16.33 -6.18
C GLU A 276 7.32 -16.09 -5.72
N THR A 277 6.33 -16.62 -6.46
CA THR A 277 4.93 -16.60 -6.06
C THR A 277 4.33 -18.00 -6.03
N GLN A 278 3.35 -18.22 -5.15
CA GLN A 278 2.44 -19.36 -5.25
C GLN A 278 1.36 -19.10 -6.31
N SER A 279 0.81 -20.16 -6.90
CA SER A 279 -0.36 -20.05 -7.78
C SER A 279 -1.54 -19.43 -7.03
N ILE A 280 -2.33 -18.58 -7.71
CA ILE A 280 -3.51 -17.95 -7.12
C ILE A 280 -4.57 -18.96 -6.65
N HIS A 281 -4.55 -20.17 -7.22
CA HIS A 281 -5.49 -21.25 -6.91
C HIS A 281 -5.01 -22.19 -5.80
N GLU A 282 -3.77 -22.02 -5.35
CA GLU A 282 -3.13 -22.86 -4.36
C GLU A 282 -2.69 -22.06 -3.14
N PHE A 283 -2.53 -22.76 -2.02
CA PHE A 283 -2.04 -22.17 -0.80
C PHE A 283 -0.93 -23.03 -0.21
N SER A 284 0.15 -22.38 0.19
CA SER A 284 1.23 -23.01 0.93
C SER A 284 1.80 -22.03 1.96
N TYR A 285 2.48 -22.56 2.96
CA TYR A 285 3.30 -21.77 3.86
C TYR A 285 4.58 -22.51 4.21
N GLY A 286 5.63 -21.79 4.49
CA GLY A 286 6.93 -22.40 4.79
C GLY A 286 7.93 -21.45 5.43
N VAL A 287 8.86 -22.06 6.18
CA VAL A 287 9.98 -21.32 6.79
C VAL A 287 10.94 -20.87 5.69
N THR A 288 11.21 -19.56 5.62
CA THR A 288 12.08 -18.92 4.62
C THR A 288 11.69 -19.16 3.15
N ASP A 289 10.52 -19.72 2.90
CA ASP A 289 10.04 -20.07 1.55
C ASP A 289 9.43 -18.85 0.85
N ARG A 290 10.15 -18.27 -0.10
CA ARG A 290 9.68 -17.12 -0.90
C ARG A 290 8.68 -17.52 -2.00
N GLY A 291 8.57 -18.80 -2.33
CA GLY A 291 7.57 -19.32 -3.26
C GLY A 291 6.21 -19.64 -2.60
N ALA A 292 6.12 -19.56 -1.26
CA ALA A 292 4.90 -19.83 -0.54
C ALA A 292 3.93 -18.62 -0.52
N SER A 293 2.65 -18.90 -0.27
CA SER A 293 1.63 -17.86 -0.01
C SER A 293 1.95 -17.08 1.26
N ILE A 294 2.31 -17.81 2.34
CA ILE A 294 2.79 -17.21 3.60
C ILE A 294 4.20 -17.70 3.89
N ARG A 295 5.09 -16.75 4.05
CA ARG A 295 6.45 -17.00 4.49
C ARG A 295 6.54 -16.81 6.01
N ILE A 296 7.19 -17.77 6.69
CA ILE A 296 7.58 -17.64 8.09
C ILE A 296 9.02 -17.14 8.11
N PRO A 297 9.28 -15.88 8.55
CA PRO A 297 10.63 -15.34 8.57
C PRO A 297 11.57 -16.13 9.49
N ILE A 298 12.88 -16.16 9.15
CA ILE A 298 13.86 -16.85 9.98
C ILE A 298 13.92 -16.29 11.41
N GLY A 299 13.80 -14.96 11.58
CA GLY A 299 13.77 -14.33 12.89
C GLY A 299 12.63 -14.84 13.78
N THR A 300 11.46 -15.15 13.21
CA THR A 300 10.35 -15.76 13.94
C THR A 300 10.73 -17.14 14.50
N ILE A 301 11.52 -17.91 13.74
CA ILE A 301 12.00 -19.23 14.19
C ILE A 301 13.07 -19.08 15.28
N GLU A 302 14.04 -18.20 15.05
CA GLU A 302 15.16 -17.96 15.98
C GLU A 302 14.67 -17.43 17.34
N ASP A 303 13.58 -16.66 17.34
CA ASP A 303 12.91 -16.17 18.56
C ASP A 303 11.93 -17.19 19.18
N GLY A 304 12.04 -18.47 18.83
CA GLY A 304 11.21 -19.54 19.40
C GLY A 304 9.77 -19.53 18.87
N TRP A 305 9.60 -19.26 17.58
CA TRP A 305 8.32 -19.09 16.90
C TRP A 305 7.52 -17.88 17.42
N LYS A 306 8.21 -16.79 17.74
CA LYS A 306 7.62 -15.51 18.10
C LYS A 306 7.92 -14.47 17.03
N GLY A 307 6.96 -13.57 16.80
CA GLY A 307 7.15 -12.47 15.85
C GLY A 307 6.05 -12.38 14.81
N ARG A 308 6.40 -12.32 13.53
CA ARG A 308 5.49 -12.05 12.43
C ARG A 308 5.39 -13.18 11.42
N LEU A 309 4.32 -13.14 10.64
CA LEU A 309 4.15 -13.84 9.38
C LEU A 309 4.13 -12.83 8.22
N GLU A 310 4.52 -13.27 7.03
CA GLU A 310 4.51 -12.47 5.81
C GLU A 310 3.55 -13.10 4.79
N ASP A 311 2.41 -12.43 4.52
CA ASP A 311 1.55 -12.80 3.40
C ASP A 311 2.05 -12.14 2.12
N ARG A 312 2.48 -12.97 1.18
CA ARG A 312 3.12 -12.56 -0.08
C ARG A 312 2.14 -12.44 -1.24
N ARG A 313 0.86 -12.70 -1.00
CA ARG A 313 -0.18 -12.74 -2.04
C ARG A 313 -0.73 -11.38 -2.46
N PRO A 314 -0.84 -10.34 -1.62
CA PRO A 314 -1.40 -9.08 -2.05
C PRO A 314 -0.59 -8.44 -3.17
N SER A 315 -1.29 -7.85 -4.16
CA SER A 315 -0.66 -7.14 -5.28
C SER A 315 -0.36 -5.68 -4.94
N SER A 316 0.53 -5.07 -5.70
CA SER A 316 0.95 -3.67 -5.55
C SER A 316 -0.20 -2.67 -5.60
N ASN A 317 -1.27 -2.94 -6.38
CA ASN A 317 -2.46 -2.10 -6.46
C ASN A 317 -3.54 -2.42 -5.41
N GLY A 318 -3.27 -3.33 -4.47
CA GLY A 318 -4.21 -3.69 -3.42
C GLY A 318 -4.56 -2.51 -2.51
N ASP A 319 -5.78 -2.51 -1.99
CA ASP A 319 -6.22 -1.53 -0.98
C ASP A 319 -5.75 -1.97 0.41
N PRO A 320 -4.80 -1.25 1.04
CA PRO A 320 -4.24 -1.63 2.34
C PRO A 320 -5.29 -1.73 3.46
N TYR A 321 -6.38 -0.96 3.39
CA TYR A 321 -7.46 -1.06 4.37
C TYR A 321 -8.19 -2.40 4.28
N LYS A 322 -8.61 -2.81 3.08
CA LYS A 322 -9.29 -4.09 2.86
C LYS A 322 -8.38 -5.27 3.18
N ILE A 323 -7.10 -5.15 2.84
CA ILE A 323 -6.08 -6.15 3.16
C ILE A 323 -5.92 -6.27 4.68
N GLY A 324 -5.74 -5.16 5.39
CA GLY A 324 -5.65 -5.16 6.85
C GLY A 324 -6.88 -5.75 7.53
N ALA A 325 -8.08 -5.39 7.07
CA ALA A 325 -9.34 -5.92 7.60
C ALA A 325 -9.43 -7.45 7.49
N VAL A 326 -9.11 -8.02 6.32
CA VAL A 326 -9.17 -9.48 6.12
C VAL A 326 -8.10 -10.22 6.90
N VAL A 327 -6.90 -9.64 7.04
CA VAL A 327 -5.79 -10.20 7.83
C VAL A 327 -6.20 -10.28 9.30
N ILE A 328 -6.69 -9.19 9.89
CA ILE A 328 -7.17 -9.16 11.29
C ILE A 328 -8.29 -10.20 11.49
N SER A 329 -9.32 -10.15 10.66
CA SER A 329 -10.48 -11.04 10.77
C SER A 329 -10.08 -12.52 10.70
N THR A 330 -9.17 -12.89 9.77
CA THR A 330 -8.74 -14.28 9.62
C THR A 330 -7.83 -14.71 10.78
N THR A 331 -6.90 -13.85 11.22
CA THR A 331 -6.03 -14.13 12.36
C THR A 331 -6.86 -14.35 13.64
N LYS A 332 -7.78 -13.43 13.96
CA LYS A 332 -8.67 -13.56 15.12
C LYS A 332 -9.55 -14.81 15.07
N SER A 333 -9.98 -15.26 13.88
CA SER A 333 -10.80 -16.46 13.73
C SER A 333 -10.04 -17.78 13.86
N SER A 334 -8.71 -17.74 13.93
CA SER A 334 -7.86 -18.94 14.07
C SER A 334 -7.65 -19.38 15.54
N TYR A 335 -8.13 -18.61 16.48
CA TYR A 335 -7.96 -18.85 17.93
C TYR A 335 -9.12 -19.63 18.55
#